data_8cdefbcb638404580423c83d80c742a8
#
_entry.id   8cdefbcb638404580423c83d80c742a8
#
_cell.length_a   1.000
_cell.length_b   1.000
_cell.length_c   1.000
_cell.angle_alpha   90.00
_cell.angle_beta   90.00
_cell.angle_gamma   90.00
#
_symmetry.space_group_name_H-M   'P 1'
#
loop_
_entity.id
_entity.type
_entity.pdbx_description
1 polymer ?
#
loop_
_entity_poly.entity_id
_entity_poly.type
_entity_poly.pdbx_seq_one_letter_code
_entity_poly.pdbx_strand_id
1 'polypeptide(L)'
;MAATRKRPAKTMPPELVFIDGLEVWLTRKAIKNMHLRVKPPDGRIEVSAPLHLPLATIRKFVGEKRDWIERQQREIAQSPCAEAAAATPAEVAQWKAVVAACVPALIEAWEPIMGVKAGKIAYRNMTSRWGSCQPSTGRICINVRLALYPPECLEYVVVHELCHLLERGHGPRFHALMDTFMPDWKERRAKLR
;
A
#
# COMPACT_ATOMS: atom_id res chain seq x y z
N MET A 1 -22.29 6.02 -33.40
CA MET A 1 -21.76 7.06 -32.45
C MET A 1 -20.31 6.72 -32.14
N ALA A 2 -19.37 7.55 -32.60
CA ALA A 2 -17.92 7.30 -32.43
C ALA A 2 -17.49 7.68 -31.01
N ALA A 3 -16.93 6.72 -30.28
CA ALA A 3 -16.33 6.94 -28.96
C ALA A 3 -15.09 7.83 -29.11
N THR A 4 -15.15 9.04 -28.58
CA THR A 4 -14.03 9.98 -28.56
C THR A 4 -12.90 9.41 -27.68
N ARG A 5 -11.87 8.86 -28.31
CA ARG A 5 -10.62 8.48 -27.62
C ARG A 5 -10.03 9.73 -26.96
N LYS A 6 -10.12 9.83 -25.63
CA LYS A 6 -9.39 10.85 -24.86
C LYS A 6 -7.90 10.71 -25.19
N ARG A 7 -7.30 11.76 -25.77
CA ARG A 7 -5.84 11.86 -25.93
C ARG A 7 -5.18 11.66 -24.57
N PRO A 8 -4.10 10.85 -24.47
CA PRO A 8 -3.37 10.71 -23.22
C PRO A 8 -2.90 12.08 -22.73
N ALA A 9 -3.17 12.38 -21.48
CA ALA A 9 -2.78 13.65 -20.88
C ALA A 9 -1.26 13.80 -20.98
N LYS A 10 -0.78 14.92 -21.55
CA LYS A 10 0.65 15.21 -21.73
C LYS A 10 1.30 15.29 -20.34
N THR A 11 2.11 14.31 -20.00
CA THR A 11 2.90 14.26 -18.76
C THR A 11 4.36 14.40 -19.14
N MET A 12 5.08 15.30 -18.50
CA MET A 12 6.52 15.43 -18.66
C MET A 12 7.22 14.44 -17.71
N PRO A 13 8.44 13.96 -18.03
CA PRO A 13 9.23 13.16 -17.11
C PRO A 13 9.46 13.93 -15.80
N PRO A 14 9.59 13.22 -14.65
CA PRO A 14 9.92 13.87 -13.39
C PRO A 14 11.32 14.48 -13.46
N GLU A 15 11.46 15.69 -12.94
CA GLU A 15 12.73 16.40 -12.78
C GLU A 15 13.04 16.60 -11.28
N LEU A 16 14.31 16.50 -10.90
CA LEU A 16 14.75 16.82 -9.55
C LEU A 16 15.01 18.33 -9.44
N VAL A 17 14.33 18.99 -8.53
CA VAL A 17 14.50 20.41 -8.22
C VAL A 17 14.81 20.60 -6.74
N PHE A 18 15.66 21.59 -6.44
CA PHE A 18 15.96 21.98 -5.06
C PHE A 18 15.10 23.19 -4.67
N ILE A 19 14.32 23.05 -3.60
CA ILE A 19 13.46 24.11 -3.07
C ILE A 19 13.74 24.25 -1.58
N ASP A 20 14.35 25.38 -1.19
CA ASP A 20 14.69 25.72 0.19
C ASP A 20 15.45 24.59 0.94
N GLY A 21 16.38 23.94 0.22
CA GLY A 21 17.18 22.82 0.74
C GLY A 21 16.48 21.44 0.68
N LEU A 22 15.24 21.36 0.20
CA LEU A 22 14.52 20.11 0.01
C LEU A 22 14.72 19.57 -1.41
N GLU A 23 14.99 18.29 -1.55
CA GLU A 23 14.97 17.57 -2.82
C GLU A 23 13.52 17.24 -3.21
N VAL A 24 13.04 17.80 -4.33
CA VAL A 24 11.65 17.67 -4.78
C VAL A 24 11.63 17.08 -6.19
N TRP A 25 10.96 15.97 -6.35
CA TRP A 25 10.67 15.37 -7.66
C TRP A 25 9.43 16.02 -8.26
N LEU A 26 9.66 16.95 -9.20
CA LEU A 26 8.61 17.70 -9.87
C LEU A 26 8.19 17.00 -11.16
N THR A 27 6.88 16.71 -11.29
CA THR A 27 6.27 16.20 -12.52
C THR A 27 5.23 17.19 -13.03
N ARG A 28 5.39 17.68 -14.26
CA ARG A 28 4.39 18.54 -14.90
C ARG A 28 3.38 17.71 -15.67
N LYS A 29 2.09 17.96 -15.42
CA LYS A 29 0.96 17.18 -15.96
C LYS A 29 -0.15 18.10 -16.43
N ALA A 30 -1.03 17.58 -17.29
CA ALA A 30 -2.28 18.26 -17.69
C ALA A 30 -3.34 18.13 -16.56
N ILE A 31 -3.09 18.78 -15.43
CA ILE A 31 -3.94 18.83 -14.23
C ILE A 31 -4.26 20.28 -13.86
N LYS A 32 -5.31 20.52 -13.08
CA LYS A 32 -5.72 21.85 -12.64
C LYS A 32 -5.02 22.29 -11.36
N ASN A 33 -4.84 21.39 -10.40
CA ASN A 33 -4.31 21.67 -9.07
C ASN A 33 -2.94 21.04 -8.87
N MET A 34 -2.13 21.63 -7.98
CA MET A 34 -0.90 21.02 -7.50
C MET A 34 -1.23 19.90 -6.48
N HIS A 35 -0.43 18.84 -6.52
CA HIS A 35 -0.46 17.76 -5.54
C HIS A 35 0.94 17.54 -4.99
N LEU A 36 1.06 17.51 -3.67
CA LEU A 36 2.28 17.21 -2.95
C LEU A 36 2.10 15.87 -2.21
N ARG A 37 3.10 15.02 -2.29
CA ARG A 37 3.15 13.73 -1.60
C ARG A 37 4.53 13.51 -1.02
N VAL A 38 4.59 12.95 0.18
CA VAL A 38 5.80 12.40 0.76
C VAL A 38 5.67 10.88 0.67
N LYS A 39 6.64 10.23 0.05
CA LYS A 39 6.54 8.81 -0.32
C LYS A 39 7.39 7.92 0.58
N PRO A 40 6.82 6.84 1.15
CA PRO A 40 7.62 5.81 1.76
C PRO A 40 8.44 5.05 0.68
N PRO A 41 9.56 4.39 1.05
CA PRO A 41 10.08 4.26 2.43
C PRO A 41 11.02 5.40 2.84
N ASP A 42 11.51 6.20 1.89
CA ASP A 42 12.61 7.15 2.01
C ASP A 42 12.17 8.60 2.32
N GLY A 43 10.87 8.84 2.40
CA GLY A 43 10.36 10.21 2.62
C GLY A 43 10.51 11.13 1.41
N ARG A 44 10.67 10.59 0.20
CA ARG A 44 10.86 11.35 -1.04
C ARG A 44 9.67 12.27 -1.31
N ILE A 45 9.96 13.53 -1.60
CA ILE A 45 8.96 14.55 -1.90
C ILE A 45 8.63 14.52 -3.39
N GLU A 46 7.36 14.28 -3.72
CA GLU A 46 6.85 14.32 -5.09
C GLU A 46 5.82 15.44 -5.24
N VAL A 47 6.05 16.32 -6.21
CA VAL A 47 5.10 17.38 -6.59
C VAL A 47 4.60 17.13 -8.01
N SER A 48 3.28 17.06 -8.18
CA SER A 48 2.65 17.13 -9.49
C SER A 48 2.05 18.51 -9.68
N ALA A 49 2.42 19.21 -10.76
CA ALA A 49 1.98 20.58 -11.05
C ALA A 49 1.41 20.70 -12.46
N PRO A 50 0.51 21.68 -12.72
CA PRO A 50 0.09 22.06 -14.06
C PRO A 50 1.25 22.41 -14.98
N LEU A 51 1.13 22.09 -16.27
CA LEU A 51 2.20 22.31 -17.28
C LEU A 51 2.71 23.74 -17.34
N HIS A 52 1.82 24.70 -17.20
CA HIS A 52 2.09 26.15 -17.39
C HIS A 52 2.47 26.88 -16.09
N LEU A 53 2.46 26.19 -14.93
CA LEU A 53 2.64 26.88 -13.65
C LEU A 53 4.10 27.32 -13.45
N PRO A 54 4.38 28.58 -13.10
CA PRO A 54 5.73 29.07 -12.84
C PRO A 54 6.40 28.32 -11.67
N LEU A 55 7.71 28.08 -11.77
CA LEU A 55 8.48 27.43 -10.71
C LEU A 55 8.41 28.21 -9.37
N ALA A 56 8.36 29.54 -9.45
CA ALA A 56 8.21 30.39 -8.25
C ALA A 56 6.94 30.08 -7.45
N THR A 57 5.82 29.84 -8.14
CA THR A 57 4.56 29.43 -7.49
C THR A 57 4.67 28.04 -6.83
N ILE A 58 5.39 27.13 -7.49
CA ILE A 58 5.63 25.77 -6.94
C ILE A 58 6.53 25.88 -5.71
N ARG A 59 7.58 26.71 -5.73
CA ARG A 59 8.45 26.98 -4.58
C ARG A 59 7.67 27.50 -3.38
N LYS A 60 6.84 28.52 -3.59
CA LYS A 60 5.98 29.08 -2.53
C LYS A 60 5.07 28.00 -1.94
N PHE A 61 4.42 27.19 -2.76
CA PHE A 61 3.53 26.10 -2.31
C PHE A 61 4.27 25.06 -1.48
N VAL A 62 5.48 24.66 -1.88
CA VAL A 62 6.31 23.70 -1.12
C VAL A 62 6.76 24.32 0.22
N GLY A 63 7.21 25.58 0.20
CA GLY A 63 7.61 26.30 1.39
C GLY A 63 6.50 26.43 2.43
N GLU A 64 5.27 26.75 2.00
CA GLU A 64 4.09 26.81 2.87
C GLU A 64 3.73 25.46 3.50
N LYS A 65 4.21 24.34 2.95
CA LYS A 65 3.98 22.99 3.44
C LYS A 65 5.18 22.37 4.13
N ARG A 66 6.24 23.15 4.40
CA ARG A 66 7.50 22.64 4.96
C ARG A 66 7.31 21.85 6.24
N ASP A 67 6.62 22.41 7.24
CA ASP A 67 6.39 21.74 8.52
C ASP A 67 5.61 20.43 8.38
N TRP A 68 4.66 20.42 7.45
CA TRP A 68 3.90 19.22 7.12
C TRP A 68 4.79 18.17 6.46
N ILE A 69 5.67 18.56 5.51
CA ILE A 69 6.62 17.67 4.84
C ILE A 69 7.54 17.03 5.87
N GLU A 70 8.17 17.84 6.73
CA GLU A 70 9.10 17.36 7.75
C GLU A 70 8.43 16.41 8.75
N ARG A 71 7.19 16.70 9.14
CA ARG A 71 6.40 15.79 9.98
C ARG A 71 6.16 14.46 9.27
N GLN A 72 5.72 14.48 8.02
CA GLN A 72 5.48 13.27 7.24
C GLN A 72 6.78 12.46 7.03
N GLN A 73 7.90 13.11 6.80
CA GLN A 73 9.19 12.44 6.68
C GLN A 73 9.60 11.74 7.99
N ARG A 74 9.39 12.39 9.15
CA ARG A 74 9.64 11.77 10.46
C ARG A 74 8.74 10.57 10.70
N GLU A 75 7.45 10.68 10.41
CA GLU A 75 6.48 9.58 10.53
C GLU A 75 6.87 8.38 9.65
N ILE A 76 7.27 8.65 8.39
CA ILE A 76 7.73 7.61 7.47
C ILE A 76 9.02 6.96 7.97
N ALA A 77 10.00 7.73 8.42
CA ALA A 77 11.27 7.20 8.91
C ALA A 77 11.12 6.27 10.13
N GLN A 78 10.05 6.46 10.91
CA GLN A 78 9.70 5.62 12.07
C GLN A 78 8.69 4.52 11.73
N SER A 79 8.29 4.39 10.46
CA SER A 79 7.26 3.44 10.05
C SER A 79 7.84 2.04 9.82
N PRO A 80 7.01 0.98 9.97
CA PRO A 80 7.39 -0.39 9.59
C PRO A 80 7.80 -0.50 8.11
N CYS A 81 7.35 0.41 7.26
CA CYS A 81 7.72 0.45 5.84
C CYS A 81 9.21 0.84 5.65
N ALA A 82 9.72 1.80 6.43
CA ALA A 82 11.14 2.17 6.39
C ALA A 82 12.02 1.06 6.97
N GLU A 83 11.60 0.46 8.09
CA GLU A 83 12.26 -0.72 8.68
C GLU A 83 12.35 -1.86 7.66
N ALA A 84 11.23 -2.17 6.98
CA ALA A 84 11.19 -3.22 5.96
C ALA A 84 12.06 -2.92 4.74
N ALA A 85 12.34 -1.67 4.42
CA ALA A 85 13.20 -1.29 3.30
C ALA A 85 14.69 -1.43 3.63
N ALA A 86 15.05 -1.24 4.89
CA ALA A 86 16.43 -1.35 5.39
C ALA A 86 16.80 -2.77 5.86
N ALA A 87 15.83 -3.71 5.89
CA ALA A 87 15.99 -5.01 6.51
C ALA A 87 17.01 -5.91 5.82
N THR A 88 17.78 -6.59 6.62
CA THR A 88 18.72 -7.64 6.21
C THR A 88 17.99 -8.94 5.83
N PRO A 89 18.64 -9.84 5.06
CA PRO A 89 18.09 -11.16 4.78
C PRO A 89 17.74 -11.99 6.01
N ALA A 90 18.51 -11.82 7.10
CA ALA A 90 18.29 -12.52 8.38
C ALA A 90 16.98 -12.04 9.06
N GLU A 91 16.74 -10.73 9.11
CA GLU A 91 15.49 -10.17 9.63
C GLU A 91 14.28 -10.61 8.80
N VAL A 92 14.39 -10.59 7.47
CA VAL A 92 13.33 -11.11 6.59
C VAL A 92 13.04 -12.59 6.85
N ALA A 93 14.07 -13.40 7.15
CA ALA A 93 13.89 -14.81 7.51
C ALA A 93 13.16 -14.96 8.86
N GLN A 94 13.44 -14.11 9.85
CA GLN A 94 12.75 -14.07 11.13
C GLN A 94 11.27 -13.70 10.95
N TRP A 95 10.96 -12.67 10.16
CA TRP A 95 9.58 -12.30 9.86
C TRP A 95 8.82 -13.44 9.18
N LYS A 96 9.50 -14.13 8.25
CA LYS A 96 8.91 -15.30 7.60
C LYS A 96 8.59 -16.41 8.59
N ALA A 97 9.46 -16.67 9.55
CA ALA A 97 9.23 -17.67 10.59
C ALA A 97 8.02 -17.30 11.46
N VAL A 98 7.91 -16.05 11.89
CA VAL A 98 6.77 -15.55 12.67
C VAL A 98 5.45 -15.71 11.90
N VAL A 99 5.39 -15.18 10.68
CA VAL A 99 4.16 -15.25 9.86
C VAL A 99 3.79 -16.70 9.54
N ALA A 100 4.77 -17.56 9.23
CA ALA A 100 4.55 -18.96 8.92
C ALA A 100 4.09 -19.78 10.13
N ALA A 101 4.43 -19.37 11.35
CA ALA A 101 3.94 -19.99 12.58
C ALA A 101 2.48 -19.61 12.88
N CYS A 102 2.06 -18.38 12.58
CA CYS A 102 0.73 -17.86 12.90
C CYS A 102 -0.34 -18.20 11.86
N VAL A 103 -0.01 -18.14 10.57
CA VAL A 103 -1.00 -18.23 9.48
C VAL A 103 -1.76 -19.56 9.44
N PRO A 104 -1.16 -20.76 9.69
CA PRO A 104 -1.90 -22.01 9.67
C PRO A 104 -3.08 -22.03 10.65
N ALA A 105 -2.88 -21.58 11.89
CA ALA A 105 -3.93 -21.52 12.90
C ALA A 105 -5.05 -20.54 12.51
N LEU A 106 -4.71 -19.40 11.91
CA LEU A 106 -5.71 -18.44 11.40
C LEU A 106 -6.54 -19.06 10.26
N ILE A 107 -5.90 -19.76 9.33
CA ILE A 107 -6.61 -20.42 8.22
C ILE A 107 -7.53 -21.51 8.77
N GLU A 108 -7.04 -22.36 9.67
CA GLU A 108 -7.82 -23.43 10.30
C GLU A 108 -9.05 -22.87 11.03
N ALA A 109 -8.93 -21.73 11.70
CA ALA A 109 -10.04 -21.07 12.37
C ALA A 109 -11.07 -20.48 11.40
N TRP A 110 -10.63 -19.87 10.31
CA TRP A 110 -11.52 -19.13 9.41
C TRP A 110 -12.14 -19.98 8.27
N GLU A 111 -11.49 -21.05 7.83
CA GLU A 111 -12.01 -21.91 6.77
C GLU A 111 -13.43 -22.43 7.05
N PRO A 112 -13.73 -23.02 8.24
CA PRO A 112 -15.08 -23.52 8.53
C PRO A 112 -16.11 -22.39 8.65
N ILE A 113 -15.72 -21.23 9.18
CA ILE A 113 -16.61 -20.07 9.33
C ILE A 113 -17.02 -19.52 7.95
N MET A 114 -16.07 -19.48 7.02
CA MET A 114 -16.27 -18.93 5.69
C MET A 114 -16.76 -19.96 4.67
N GLY A 115 -16.73 -21.24 4.99
CA GLY A 115 -17.11 -22.34 4.09
C GLY A 115 -16.18 -22.47 2.88
N VAL A 116 -14.89 -22.18 3.06
CA VAL A 116 -13.86 -22.23 2.00
C VAL A 116 -12.73 -23.18 2.37
N LYS A 117 -11.90 -23.53 1.38
CA LYS A 117 -10.68 -24.30 1.60
C LYS A 117 -9.52 -23.64 0.87
N ALA A 118 -8.50 -23.20 1.61
CA ALA A 118 -7.25 -22.71 1.04
C ALA A 118 -6.43 -23.87 0.47
N GLY A 119 -5.73 -23.57 -0.59
CA GLY A 119 -4.75 -24.47 -1.17
C GLY A 119 -3.35 -24.25 -0.57
N LYS A 120 -2.33 -24.23 -1.45
CA LYS A 120 -0.95 -24.00 -1.01
C LYS A 120 -0.74 -22.58 -0.48
N ILE A 121 -0.19 -22.47 0.73
CA ILE A 121 0.22 -21.20 1.32
C ILE A 121 1.68 -20.90 1.00
N ALA A 122 1.98 -19.66 0.63
CA ALA A 122 3.33 -19.17 0.36
C ALA A 122 3.60 -17.88 1.16
N TYR A 123 4.83 -17.67 1.57
CA TYR A 123 5.30 -16.49 2.32
C TYR A 123 6.37 -15.78 1.51
N ARG A 124 6.17 -14.48 1.25
CA ARG A 124 7.09 -13.68 0.43
C ARG A 124 7.30 -12.29 1.02
N ASN A 125 8.51 -11.75 0.88
CA ASN A 125 8.76 -10.33 1.12
C ASN A 125 8.27 -9.55 -0.12
N MET A 126 7.20 -8.79 0.02
CA MET A 126 6.55 -8.03 -1.06
C MET A 126 6.52 -6.54 -0.73
N THR A 127 6.67 -5.70 -1.75
CA THR A 127 6.67 -4.23 -1.59
C THR A 127 5.33 -3.58 -1.94
N SER A 128 4.48 -4.24 -2.74
CA SER A 128 3.30 -3.62 -3.35
C SER A 128 1.97 -4.15 -2.86
N ARG A 129 1.95 -5.22 -2.05
CA ARG A 129 0.73 -5.86 -1.56
C ARG A 129 0.96 -6.63 -0.27
N TRP A 130 -0.09 -6.81 0.52
CA TRP A 130 -0.05 -7.56 1.78
C TRP A 130 -0.33 -9.04 1.60
N GLY A 131 -1.11 -9.39 0.59
CA GLY A 131 -1.41 -10.76 0.21
C GLY A 131 -1.76 -10.89 -1.26
N SER A 132 -2.01 -12.11 -1.70
CA SER A 132 -2.64 -12.41 -2.99
C SER A 132 -3.25 -13.81 -2.97
N CYS A 133 -4.44 -13.95 -3.55
CA CYS A 133 -5.11 -15.21 -3.75
C CYS A 133 -5.21 -15.55 -5.23
N GLN A 134 -5.05 -16.82 -5.57
CA GLN A 134 -5.37 -17.38 -6.88
C GLN A 134 -6.60 -18.31 -6.71
N PRO A 135 -7.81 -17.82 -6.97
CA PRO A 135 -9.04 -18.55 -6.66
C PRO A 135 -9.16 -19.91 -7.38
N SER A 136 -8.60 -20.06 -8.57
CA SER A 136 -8.66 -21.31 -9.35
C SER A 136 -7.89 -22.48 -8.72
N THR A 137 -6.89 -22.19 -7.90
CA THR A 137 -6.04 -23.19 -7.23
C THR A 137 -6.13 -23.13 -5.71
N GLY A 138 -6.82 -22.13 -5.17
CA GLY A 138 -6.84 -21.82 -3.74
C GLY A 138 -5.50 -21.34 -3.17
N ARG A 139 -4.48 -21.12 -4.02
CA ARG A 139 -3.16 -20.69 -3.56
C ARG A 139 -3.22 -19.28 -2.99
N ILE A 140 -2.73 -19.12 -1.77
CA ILE A 140 -2.62 -17.84 -1.07
C ILE A 140 -1.14 -17.53 -0.82
N CYS A 141 -0.76 -16.28 -1.03
CA CYS A 141 0.56 -15.77 -0.69
C CYS A 141 0.41 -14.64 0.34
N ILE A 142 1.13 -14.73 1.46
CA ILE A 142 1.11 -13.75 2.55
C ILE A 142 2.45 -13.02 2.61
N ASN A 143 2.40 -11.70 2.83
CA ASN A 143 3.59 -10.88 2.95
C ASN A 143 4.22 -11.02 4.34
N VAL A 144 5.50 -11.37 4.39
CA VAL A 144 6.23 -11.56 5.65
C VAL A 144 6.41 -10.27 6.45
N ARG A 145 6.30 -9.11 5.81
CA ARG A 145 6.35 -7.79 6.48
C ARG A 145 5.21 -7.58 7.48
N LEU A 146 4.17 -8.41 7.43
CA LEU A 146 3.09 -8.38 8.42
C LEU A 146 3.57 -8.71 9.83
N ALA A 147 4.73 -9.32 9.99
CA ALA A 147 5.39 -9.50 11.29
C ALA A 147 5.74 -8.18 11.99
N LEU A 148 5.84 -7.07 11.25
CA LEU A 148 6.13 -5.72 11.78
C LEU A 148 4.87 -4.95 12.21
N TYR A 149 3.70 -5.53 12.02
CA TYR A 149 2.41 -4.90 12.29
C TYR A 149 1.67 -5.63 13.41
N PRO A 150 0.70 -4.99 14.05
CA PRO A 150 -0.14 -5.65 15.04
C PRO A 150 -0.75 -6.97 14.52
N PRO A 151 -0.89 -8.01 15.34
CA PRO A 151 -1.34 -9.34 14.92
C PRO A 151 -2.70 -9.34 14.19
N GLU A 152 -3.60 -8.43 14.55
CA GLU A 152 -4.89 -8.24 13.89
C GLU A 152 -4.78 -7.82 12.41
N CYS A 153 -3.65 -7.26 12.01
CA CYS A 153 -3.37 -6.95 10.60
C CYS A 153 -3.08 -8.23 9.79
N LEU A 154 -2.39 -9.19 10.38
CA LEU A 154 -2.13 -10.49 9.76
C LEU A 154 -3.45 -11.26 9.59
N GLU A 155 -4.28 -11.30 10.64
CA GLU A 155 -5.59 -11.92 10.57
C GLU A 155 -6.48 -11.28 9.50
N TYR A 156 -6.53 -9.93 9.44
CA TYR A 156 -7.25 -9.21 8.39
C TYR A 156 -6.81 -9.62 6.98
N VAL A 157 -5.51 -9.72 6.74
CA VAL A 157 -5.00 -10.11 5.41
C VAL A 157 -5.36 -11.56 5.10
N VAL A 158 -5.28 -12.49 6.07
CA VAL A 158 -5.71 -13.89 5.88
C VAL A 158 -7.18 -13.97 5.49
N VAL A 159 -8.08 -13.30 6.24
CA VAL A 159 -9.52 -13.27 5.93
C VAL A 159 -9.79 -12.62 4.57
N HIS A 160 -9.09 -11.55 4.24
CA HIS A 160 -9.18 -10.87 2.93
C HIS A 160 -8.83 -11.82 1.78
N GLU A 161 -7.76 -12.58 1.90
CA GLU A 161 -7.34 -13.54 0.86
C GLU A 161 -8.29 -14.76 0.79
N LEU A 162 -8.83 -15.20 1.91
CA LEU A 162 -9.88 -16.24 1.94
C LEU A 162 -11.18 -15.76 1.28
N CYS A 163 -11.57 -14.48 1.46
CA CYS A 163 -12.72 -13.88 0.75
C CYS A 163 -12.57 -13.94 -0.77
N HIS A 164 -11.34 -13.89 -1.30
CA HIS A 164 -11.10 -14.02 -2.73
C HIS A 164 -11.39 -15.42 -3.29
N LEU A 165 -11.51 -16.44 -2.46
CA LEU A 165 -12.01 -17.75 -2.88
C LEU A 165 -13.52 -17.72 -3.20
N LEU A 166 -14.27 -16.78 -2.58
CA LEU A 166 -15.70 -16.56 -2.80
C LEU A 166 -15.97 -15.48 -3.84
N GLU A 167 -15.16 -14.42 -3.88
CA GLU A 167 -15.33 -13.28 -4.75
C GLU A 167 -13.99 -12.72 -5.24
N ARG A 168 -13.76 -12.72 -6.55
CA ARG A 168 -12.47 -12.33 -7.16
C ARG A 168 -12.16 -10.83 -7.06
N GLY A 169 -13.20 -10.00 -7.19
CA GLY A 169 -13.06 -8.54 -7.26
C GLY A 169 -13.37 -7.87 -5.93
N HIS A 170 -12.87 -6.65 -5.72
CA HIS A 170 -13.18 -5.84 -4.53
C HIS A 170 -14.46 -5.01 -4.71
N GLY A 171 -15.48 -5.59 -5.35
CA GLY A 171 -16.79 -4.96 -5.56
C GLY A 171 -17.68 -5.00 -4.31
N PRO A 172 -18.96 -4.56 -4.44
CA PRO A 172 -19.90 -4.53 -3.31
C PRO A 172 -20.07 -5.89 -2.63
N ARG A 173 -20.08 -6.99 -3.41
CA ARG A 173 -20.19 -8.36 -2.86
C ARG A 173 -18.99 -8.73 -1.99
N PHE A 174 -17.77 -8.38 -2.41
CA PHE A 174 -16.57 -8.59 -1.61
C PHE A 174 -16.64 -7.83 -0.28
N HIS A 175 -17.03 -6.55 -0.34
CA HIS A 175 -17.17 -5.74 0.87
C HIS A 175 -18.25 -6.27 1.82
N ALA A 176 -19.38 -6.76 1.28
CA ALA A 176 -20.42 -7.41 2.09
C ALA A 176 -19.90 -8.69 2.79
N LEU A 177 -19.08 -9.50 2.12
CA LEU A 177 -18.42 -10.65 2.72
C LEU A 177 -17.47 -10.21 3.86
N MET A 178 -16.65 -9.18 3.61
CA MET A 178 -15.76 -8.63 4.64
C MET A 178 -16.55 -8.05 5.83
N ASP A 179 -17.63 -7.31 5.59
CA ASP A 179 -18.50 -6.77 6.64
C ASP A 179 -19.18 -7.88 7.45
N THR A 180 -19.46 -9.06 6.84
CA THR A 180 -20.05 -10.21 7.49
C THR A 180 -19.03 -10.98 8.34
N PHE A 181 -17.88 -11.30 7.77
CA PHE A 181 -16.89 -12.16 8.45
C PHE A 181 -16.03 -11.38 9.46
N MET A 182 -15.70 -10.11 9.14
CA MET A 182 -14.83 -9.28 9.98
C MET A 182 -15.33 -7.83 9.99
N PRO A 183 -16.35 -7.48 10.77
CA PRO A 183 -16.98 -6.14 10.75
C PRO A 183 -16.03 -4.98 10.98
N ASP A 184 -14.94 -5.19 11.72
CA ASP A 184 -13.89 -4.20 12.04
C ASP A 184 -12.74 -4.16 11.01
N TRP A 185 -12.90 -4.81 9.84
CA TRP A 185 -11.83 -4.90 8.83
C TRP A 185 -11.29 -3.55 8.36
N LYS A 186 -12.11 -2.49 8.36
CA LYS A 186 -11.69 -1.14 7.95
C LYS A 186 -10.68 -0.54 8.92
N GLU A 187 -10.88 -0.78 10.21
CA GLU A 187 -9.98 -0.32 11.28
C GLU A 187 -8.65 -1.07 11.22
N ARG A 188 -8.70 -2.40 11.07
CA ARG A 188 -7.50 -3.23 10.93
C ARG A 188 -6.70 -2.86 9.68
N ARG A 189 -7.38 -2.64 8.55
CA ARG A 189 -6.76 -2.17 7.30
C ARG A 189 -6.09 -0.81 7.45
N ALA A 190 -6.65 0.09 8.25
CA ALA A 190 -6.10 1.43 8.45
C ALA A 190 -4.72 1.39 9.12
N LYS A 191 -4.42 0.36 9.93
CA LYS A 191 -3.12 0.15 10.60
C LYS A 191 -2.01 -0.30 9.64
N LEU A 192 -2.35 -0.73 8.42
CA LEU A 192 -1.42 -1.15 7.37
C LEU A 192 -0.94 0.01 6.46
N ARG A 193 -1.21 1.24 6.82
CA ARG A 193 -0.82 2.44 6.06
C ARG A 193 0.53 2.98 6.51
#